data_e1fa58b096ff8fae84edc04cb8feb3aa
#
_entry.id   e1fa58b096ff8fae84edc04cb8feb3aa
#
_cell.length_a   1.000
_cell.length_b   1.000
_cell.length_c   1.000
_cell.angle_alpha   90.00
_cell.angle_beta   90.00
_cell.angle_gamma   90.00
#
_symmetry.space_group_name_H-M   'P 1'
#
loop_
_entity.id
_entity.type
_entity.pdbx_description
1 polymer ?
#
loop_
_entity_poly.entity_id
_entity_poly.type
_entity_poly.pdbx_seq_one_letter_code
_entity_poly.pdbx_strand_id
1 'polypeptide(L)'
;MANHSSIDLETFKWVKGEVDVTLLRAEEQVQQYVRSDDKVDLVNLVNNLHQVVGSLQMLELKSLSTLLLETEELVEDFIQKGSSIRKASFVVLVDSSLGLLRANMARIEQGQAERSIEIVELVNQVRAVRGQDEIEISSLFSPGIEV
;
A
#
# COMPACT_ATOMS: atom_id res chain seq x y z
N MET A 1 -7.47 21.59 -11.66
CA MET A 1 -7.10 21.27 -11.79
C MET A 1 -6.33 20.68 -11.65
N ALA A 2 -6.24 20.51 -11.62
CA ALA A 2 -5.74 19.93 -11.68
C ALA A 2 -4.87 19.44 -11.46
N ASN A 3 -4.41 19.63 -11.15
CA ASN A 3 -3.51 19.36 -10.90
C ASN A 3 -2.64 18.35 -10.91
N HIS A 4 -2.42 17.79 -10.35
CA HIS A 4 -1.70 16.59 -10.47
C HIS A 4 -2.10 15.82 -11.67
N SER A 5 -2.80 16.45 -12.39
CA SER A 5 -3.25 15.85 -13.60
C SER A 5 -2.24 15.90 -14.70
N SER A 6 -0.97 16.05 -14.34
CA SER A 6 0.08 15.90 -15.34
C SER A 6 0.13 14.46 -15.88
N ILE A 7 -0.49 13.52 -15.18
CA ILE A 7 -0.52 12.13 -15.62
C ILE A 7 -1.80 11.89 -16.41
N ASP A 8 -1.69 11.54 -17.68
CA ASP A 8 -2.88 11.30 -18.49
C ASP A 8 -3.44 9.90 -18.22
N LEU A 9 -4.66 9.68 -18.70
CA LEU A 9 -5.36 8.44 -18.42
C LEU A 9 -4.66 7.22 -19.01
N GLU A 10 -4.07 7.37 -20.18
CA GLU A 10 -3.37 6.24 -20.81
C GLU A 10 -2.17 5.83 -19.99
N THR A 11 -1.38 6.80 -19.53
CA THR A 11 -0.24 6.51 -18.68
C THR A 11 -0.69 5.86 -17.39
N PHE A 12 -1.78 6.37 -16.79
CA PHE A 12 -2.31 5.78 -15.57
C PHE A 12 -2.69 4.33 -15.79
N LYS A 13 -3.40 4.02 -16.88
CA LYS A 13 -3.84 2.67 -17.15
C LYS A 13 -2.66 1.72 -17.36
N TRP A 14 -1.62 2.21 -18.05
CA TRP A 14 -0.44 1.39 -18.29
C TRP A 14 0.26 1.05 -16.97
N VAL A 15 0.48 2.07 -16.13
CA VAL A 15 1.13 1.86 -14.83
C VAL A 15 0.26 0.98 -13.94
N LYS A 16 -1.06 1.20 -13.96
CA LYS A 16 -1.99 0.36 -13.19
C LYS A 16 -1.87 -1.10 -13.60
N GLY A 17 -1.71 -1.37 -14.90
CA GLY A 17 -1.52 -2.75 -15.36
C GLY A 17 -0.28 -3.38 -14.74
N GLU A 18 0.83 -2.62 -14.68
CA GLU A 18 2.05 -3.10 -14.04
C GLU A 18 1.85 -3.33 -12.54
N VAL A 19 1.17 -2.40 -11.90
CA VAL A 19 0.86 -2.54 -10.46
C VAL A 19 0.02 -3.79 -10.23
N ASP A 20 -0.99 -4.03 -11.06
CA ASP A 20 -1.86 -5.19 -10.90
C ASP A 20 -1.06 -6.49 -10.97
N VAL A 21 -0.12 -6.60 -11.90
CA VAL A 21 0.71 -7.78 -12.01
C VAL A 21 1.56 -7.98 -10.75
N THR A 22 2.17 -6.91 -10.27
CA THR A 22 3.01 -6.99 -9.08
C THR A 22 2.19 -7.29 -7.83
N LEU A 23 0.96 -6.76 -7.75
CA LEU A 23 0.07 -7.08 -6.64
C LEU A 23 -0.30 -8.56 -6.61
N LEU A 24 -0.53 -9.17 -7.78
CA LEU A 24 -0.79 -10.61 -7.80
C LEU A 24 0.38 -11.40 -7.25
N ARG A 25 1.61 -11.01 -7.60
CA ARG A 25 2.80 -11.66 -7.04
C ARG A 25 2.87 -11.48 -5.53
N ALA A 26 2.59 -10.27 -5.07
CA ALA A 26 2.62 -9.99 -3.62
C ALA A 26 1.59 -10.85 -2.89
N GLU A 27 0.39 -10.95 -3.45
CA GLU A 27 -0.66 -11.76 -2.85
C GLU A 27 -0.26 -13.22 -2.78
N GLU A 28 0.38 -13.72 -3.84
CA GLU A 28 0.87 -15.10 -3.84
C GLU A 28 1.93 -15.32 -2.78
N GLN A 29 2.79 -14.34 -2.57
CA GLN A 29 3.85 -14.47 -1.57
C GLN A 29 3.30 -14.47 -0.15
N VAL A 30 2.25 -13.67 0.10
CA VAL A 30 1.56 -13.74 1.39
C VAL A 30 1.00 -15.14 1.60
N GLN A 31 0.33 -15.69 0.58
CA GLN A 31 -0.25 -17.03 0.70
C GLN A 31 0.83 -18.09 0.88
N GLN A 32 1.94 -17.97 0.18
CA GLN A 32 3.06 -18.89 0.37
C GLN A 32 3.60 -18.82 1.79
N TYR A 33 3.76 -17.59 2.30
CA TYR A 33 4.25 -17.44 3.67
C TYR A 33 3.29 -18.06 4.69
N VAL A 34 2.00 -17.90 4.47
CA VAL A 34 1.00 -18.51 5.38
C VAL A 34 1.21 -20.02 5.47
N ARG A 35 1.58 -20.65 4.36
CA ARG A 35 1.75 -22.11 4.32
C ARG A 35 3.14 -22.55 4.79
N SER A 36 4.18 -21.77 4.47
CA SER A 36 5.57 -22.24 4.64
C SER A 36 6.24 -21.73 5.90
N ASP A 37 5.82 -20.59 6.42
CA ASP A 37 6.53 -19.84 7.46
C ASP A 37 7.94 -19.47 7.06
N ASP A 38 8.24 -19.46 5.76
CA ASP A 38 9.59 -19.19 5.28
C ASP A 38 9.78 -17.71 5.03
N LYS A 39 10.76 -17.12 5.71
CA LYS A 39 11.02 -15.69 5.61
C LYS A 39 11.47 -15.26 4.21
N VAL A 40 11.93 -16.20 3.38
CA VAL A 40 12.28 -15.89 2.00
C VAL A 40 11.06 -15.32 1.25
N ASP A 41 9.89 -15.87 1.54
CA ASP A 41 8.67 -15.36 0.92
C ASP A 41 8.42 -13.91 1.32
N LEU A 42 8.75 -13.55 2.54
CA LEU A 42 8.58 -12.18 3.02
C LEU A 42 9.59 -11.22 2.39
N VAL A 43 10.81 -11.68 2.17
CA VAL A 43 11.81 -10.86 1.47
C VAL A 43 11.35 -10.56 0.06
N ASN A 44 10.81 -11.56 -0.62
CA ASN A 44 10.26 -11.36 -1.97
C ASN A 44 9.07 -10.43 -1.94
N LEU A 45 8.24 -10.53 -0.91
CA LEU A 45 7.10 -9.63 -0.74
C LEU A 45 7.57 -8.18 -0.59
N VAL A 46 8.60 -7.93 0.22
CA VAL A 46 9.16 -6.58 0.37
C VAL A 46 9.57 -6.02 -0.98
N ASN A 47 10.26 -6.83 -1.78
CA ASN A 47 10.71 -6.37 -3.09
C ASN A 47 9.54 -5.98 -4.00
N ASN A 48 8.47 -6.76 -3.97
CA ASN A 48 7.29 -6.44 -4.78
C ASN A 48 6.57 -5.20 -4.26
N LEU A 49 6.45 -5.05 -2.95
CA LEU A 49 5.83 -3.86 -2.38
C LEU A 49 6.65 -2.61 -2.72
N HIS A 50 7.96 -2.73 -2.70
CA HIS A 50 8.83 -1.61 -3.06
C HIS A 50 8.59 -1.15 -4.50
N GLN A 51 8.42 -2.09 -5.42
CA GLN A 51 8.10 -1.76 -6.80
C GLN A 51 6.77 -1.03 -6.90
N VAL A 52 5.77 -1.48 -6.15
CA VAL A 52 4.46 -0.84 -6.17
C VAL A 52 4.56 0.58 -5.63
N VAL A 53 5.30 0.78 -4.53
CA VAL A 53 5.49 2.13 -3.98
C VAL A 53 6.09 3.05 -5.04
N GLY A 54 7.12 2.58 -5.74
CA GLY A 54 7.73 3.39 -6.79
C GLY A 54 6.75 3.78 -7.89
N SER A 55 5.91 2.83 -8.31
CA SER A 55 4.90 3.12 -9.34
C SER A 55 3.87 4.13 -8.85
N LEU A 56 3.44 4.00 -7.60
CA LEU A 56 2.46 4.94 -7.05
C LEU A 56 3.05 6.34 -6.90
N GLN A 57 4.33 6.43 -6.56
CA GLN A 57 5.00 7.72 -6.49
C GLN A 57 5.11 8.35 -7.88
N MET A 58 5.38 7.54 -8.89
CA MET A 58 5.43 8.03 -10.25
C MET A 58 4.08 8.60 -10.69
N LEU A 59 2.98 8.00 -10.24
CA LEU A 59 1.64 8.49 -10.51
C LEU A 59 1.22 9.63 -9.59
N GLU A 60 2.09 10.03 -8.65
CA GLU A 60 1.81 11.12 -7.70
C GLU A 60 0.62 10.81 -6.79
N LEU A 61 0.41 9.54 -6.48
CA LEU A 61 -0.67 9.09 -5.60
C LEU A 61 -0.14 8.98 -4.18
N LYS A 62 -0.06 10.13 -3.50
CA LYS A 62 0.63 10.22 -2.22
C LYS A 62 0.02 9.34 -1.14
N SER A 63 -1.30 9.35 -1.02
CA SER A 63 -1.96 8.60 0.05
C SER A 63 -1.74 7.10 -0.12
N LEU A 64 -1.89 6.61 -1.35
CA LEU A 64 -1.72 5.19 -1.62
C LEU A 64 -0.26 4.77 -1.53
N SER A 65 0.67 5.63 -1.98
CA SER A 65 2.09 5.29 -1.83
C SER A 65 2.47 5.25 -0.34
N THR A 66 1.89 6.12 0.49
CA THR A 66 2.14 6.08 1.92
C THR A 66 1.61 4.79 2.53
N LEU A 67 0.40 4.36 2.14
CA LEU A 67 -0.16 3.11 2.65
C LEU A 67 0.76 1.94 2.33
N LEU A 68 1.23 1.86 1.08
CA LEU A 68 2.07 0.76 0.67
C LEU A 68 3.46 0.83 1.29
N LEU A 69 3.99 2.03 1.48
CA LEU A 69 5.27 2.19 2.16
C LEU A 69 5.18 1.74 3.62
N GLU A 70 4.11 2.12 4.32
CA GLU A 70 3.90 1.64 5.69
C GLU A 70 3.77 0.12 5.72
N THR A 71 3.11 -0.45 4.73
CA THR A 71 2.96 -1.89 4.65
C THR A 71 4.31 -2.57 4.39
N GLU A 72 5.13 -1.99 3.51
CA GLU A 72 6.47 -2.49 3.27
C GLU A 72 7.29 -2.49 4.55
N GLU A 73 7.21 -1.40 5.31
CA GLU A 73 7.94 -1.29 6.57
C GLU A 73 7.42 -2.27 7.62
N LEU A 74 6.10 -2.53 7.61
CA LEU A 74 5.54 -3.55 8.48
C LEU A 74 6.15 -4.92 8.18
N VAL A 75 6.28 -5.26 6.90
CA VAL A 75 6.88 -6.55 6.53
C VAL A 75 8.32 -6.61 6.99
N GLU A 76 9.08 -5.53 6.78
CA GLU A 76 10.47 -5.49 7.23
C GLU A 76 10.59 -5.64 8.74
N ASP A 77 9.73 -4.94 9.49
CA ASP A 77 9.71 -5.08 10.94
C ASP A 77 9.39 -6.52 11.35
N PHE A 78 8.44 -7.14 10.67
CA PHE A 78 8.06 -8.51 10.98
C PHE A 78 9.21 -9.48 10.72
N ILE A 79 9.96 -9.27 9.64
CA ILE A 79 11.13 -10.10 9.35
C ILE A 79 12.17 -9.97 10.45
N GLN A 80 12.42 -8.75 10.91
CA GLN A 80 13.50 -8.49 11.87
C GLN A 80 13.11 -8.79 13.30
N LYS A 81 11.89 -8.40 13.70
CA LYS A 81 11.47 -8.52 15.10
C LYS A 81 10.69 -9.79 15.40
N GLY A 82 10.15 -10.38 14.37
CA GLY A 82 9.50 -11.68 14.50
C GLY A 82 8.35 -11.68 15.46
N SER A 83 8.58 -12.25 16.64
CA SER A 83 7.51 -12.57 17.58
C SER A 83 6.84 -11.35 18.20
N SER A 84 7.34 -10.15 18.01
CA SER A 84 6.70 -8.97 18.58
C SER A 84 5.40 -8.59 17.86
N ILE A 85 5.16 -9.17 16.68
CA ILE A 85 3.95 -8.94 15.91
C ILE A 85 3.29 -10.29 15.67
N ARG A 86 1.99 -10.40 15.98
CA ARG A 86 1.28 -11.65 15.76
C ARG A 86 1.12 -11.92 14.28
N LYS A 87 1.40 -13.16 13.88
CA LYS A 87 1.33 -13.55 12.47
C LYS A 87 -0.06 -13.29 11.88
N ALA A 88 -1.12 -13.63 12.61
CA ALA A 88 -2.48 -13.43 12.09
C ALA A 88 -2.76 -11.96 11.83
N SER A 89 -2.36 -11.08 12.75
CA SER A 89 -2.55 -9.65 12.57
C SER A 89 -1.73 -9.12 11.39
N PHE A 90 -0.50 -9.60 11.27
CA PHE A 90 0.37 -9.22 10.17
C PHE A 90 -0.26 -9.57 8.83
N VAL A 91 -0.71 -10.81 8.67
CA VAL A 91 -1.29 -11.26 7.41
C VAL A 91 -2.54 -10.46 7.05
N VAL A 92 -3.42 -10.23 8.03
CA VAL A 92 -4.65 -9.48 7.79
C VAL A 92 -4.33 -8.06 7.33
N LEU A 93 -3.36 -7.41 7.96
CA LEU A 93 -3.02 -6.03 7.60
C LEU A 93 -2.41 -5.94 6.20
N VAL A 94 -1.53 -6.89 5.86
CA VAL A 94 -0.95 -6.90 4.52
C VAL A 94 -2.03 -7.12 3.48
N ASP A 95 -2.88 -8.13 3.68
CA ASP A 95 -3.96 -8.41 2.72
C ASP A 95 -4.91 -7.23 2.58
N SER A 96 -5.24 -6.59 3.70
CA SER A 96 -6.14 -5.43 3.67
C SER A 96 -5.53 -4.27 2.88
N SER A 97 -4.22 -4.07 3.04
CA SER A 97 -3.53 -3.00 2.32
C SER A 97 -3.54 -3.24 0.81
N LEU A 98 -3.26 -4.48 0.40
CA LEU A 98 -3.27 -4.82 -1.02
C LEU A 98 -4.66 -4.68 -1.61
N GLY A 99 -5.68 -5.13 -0.87
CA GLY A 99 -7.07 -5.02 -1.33
C GLY A 99 -7.54 -3.57 -1.42
N LEU A 100 -7.19 -2.75 -0.44
CA LEU A 100 -7.59 -1.35 -0.44
C LEU A 100 -6.91 -0.60 -1.58
N LEU A 101 -5.63 -0.90 -1.84
CA LEU A 101 -4.94 -0.31 -2.98
C LEU A 101 -5.66 -0.67 -4.27
N ARG A 102 -5.96 -1.95 -4.47
CA ARG A 102 -6.62 -2.40 -5.69
C ARG A 102 -7.95 -1.70 -5.90
N ALA A 103 -8.75 -1.59 -4.84
CA ALA A 103 -10.06 -0.95 -4.91
C ALA A 103 -9.93 0.53 -5.26
N ASN A 104 -8.97 1.22 -4.67
CA ASN A 104 -8.80 2.65 -4.93
C ASN A 104 -8.24 2.94 -6.31
N MET A 105 -7.36 2.07 -6.83
CA MET A 105 -6.87 2.23 -8.19
C MET A 105 -8.02 2.09 -9.19
N ALA A 106 -8.94 1.15 -8.94
CA ALA A 106 -10.11 1.00 -9.80
C ALA A 106 -10.99 2.25 -9.76
N ARG A 107 -11.17 2.83 -8.57
CA ARG A 107 -11.97 4.05 -8.45
C ARG A 107 -11.34 5.21 -9.21
N ILE A 108 -10.03 5.38 -9.08
CA ILE A 108 -9.33 6.46 -9.77
C ILE A 108 -9.45 6.29 -11.29
N GLU A 109 -9.33 5.07 -11.77
CA GLU A 109 -9.46 4.80 -13.20
C GLU A 109 -10.83 5.21 -13.73
N GLN A 110 -11.85 5.09 -12.89
CA GLN A 110 -13.22 5.46 -13.26
C GLN A 110 -13.53 6.92 -12.96
N GLY A 111 -12.53 7.71 -12.58
CA GLY A 111 -12.74 9.13 -12.29
C GLY A 111 -13.32 9.40 -10.92
N GLN A 112 -13.35 8.42 -10.04
CA GLN A 112 -13.88 8.58 -8.70
C GLN A 112 -12.78 8.92 -7.71
N ALA A 113 -13.15 9.56 -6.61
CA ALA A 113 -12.18 9.96 -5.59
C ALA A 113 -11.71 8.75 -4.77
N GLU A 114 -10.50 8.86 -4.22
CA GLU A 114 -9.99 7.88 -3.27
C GLU A 114 -10.83 7.88 -2.00
N ARG A 115 -10.89 6.74 -1.34
CA ARG A 115 -11.58 6.62 -0.07
C ARG A 115 -10.63 7.02 1.06
N SER A 116 -10.54 8.32 1.27
CA SER A 116 -9.53 8.94 2.13
C SER A 116 -9.55 8.43 3.56
N ILE A 117 -10.75 8.32 4.14
CA ILE A 117 -10.87 7.92 5.53
C ILE A 117 -10.41 6.49 5.72
N GLU A 118 -10.80 5.60 4.79
CA GLU A 118 -10.39 4.20 4.89
C GLU A 118 -8.88 4.05 4.76
N ILE A 119 -8.27 4.85 3.88
CA ILE A 119 -6.81 4.80 3.70
C ILE A 119 -6.10 5.22 4.98
N VAL A 120 -6.52 6.34 5.57
CA VAL A 120 -5.90 6.84 6.82
C VAL A 120 -6.09 5.84 7.95
N GLU A 121 -7.29 5.27 8.07
CA GLU A 121 -7.55 4.29 9.13
C GLU A 121 -6.61 3.10 9.01
N LEU A 122 -6.44 2.59 7.79
CA LEU A 122 -5.58 1.43 7.61
C LEU A 122 -4.11 1.78 7.83
N VAL A 123 -3.67 2.94 7.34
CA VAL A 123 -2.31 3.41 7.61
C VAL A 123 -2.06 3.43 9.12
N ASN A 124 -3.02 3.95 9.87
CA ASN A 124 -2.85 4.06 11.31
C ASN A 124 -2.91 2.71 12.02
N GLN A 125 -3.67 1.76 11.49
CA GLN A 125 -3.64 0.39 12.03
C GLN A 125 -2.27 -0.24 11.83
N VAL A 126 -1.69 -0.06 10.65
CA VAL A 126 -0.35 -0.57 10.36
C VAL A 126 0.67 0.09 11.27
N ARG A 127 0.59 1.41 11.42
CA ARG A 127 1.52 2.15 12.26
C ARG A 127 1.41 1.73 13.72
N ALA A 128 0.20 1.49 14.21
CA ALA A 128 -0.01 1.05 15.60
C ALA A 128 0.69 -0.29 15.86
N VAL A 129 0.57 -1.23 14.94
CA VAL A 129 1.21 -2.52 15.08
C VAL A 129 2.74 -2.39 15.08
N ARG A 130 3.26 -1.41 14.33
CA ARG A 130 4.68 -1.13 14.29
C ARG A 130 5.17 -0.28 15.48
N GLY A 131 4.27 0.15 16.36
CA GLY A 131 4.63 1.01 17.48
C GLY A 131 4.87 2.46 17.08
N GLN A 132 4.30 2.91 15.98
CA GLN A 132 4.43 4.28 15.49
C GLN A 132 3.19 5.08 15.83
N ASP A 133 3.36 6.40 15.94
CA ASP A 133 2.25 7.30 16.22
C ASP A 133 1.31 7.40 15.03
N GLU A 134 0.05 7.74 15.32
CA GLU A 134 -0.93 7.98 14.27
C GLU A 134 -0.57 9.22 13.47
N ILE A 135 -0.97 9.20 12.19
CA ILE A 135 -0.87 10.38 11.35
C ILE A 135 -2.27 10.95 11.14
N GLU A 136 -2.33 12.22 10.79
CA GLU A 136 -3.60 12.88 10.51
C GLU A 136 -3.90 12.80 9.02
N ILE A 137 -5.18 12.85 8.71
CA ILE A 137 -5.63 12.78 7.32
C ILE A 137 -4.98 13.88 6.48
N SER A 138 -4.78 15.06 7.06
CA SER A 138 -4.22 16.19 6.32
C SER A 138 -2.79 15.95 5.88
N SER A 139 -2.07 15.05 6.54
CA SER A 139 -0.69 14.78 6.15
C SER A 139 -0.62 13.90 4.92
N LEU A 140 -1.67 13.15 4.61
CA LEU A 140 -1.74 12.32 3.40
C LEU A 140 -2.35 13.06 2.23
N PHE A 141 -3.30 13.94 2.49
CA PHE A 141 -4.03 14.64 1.46
C PHE A 141 -3.59 16.07 1.51
N SER A 142 -2.76 16.44 0.57
CA SER A 142 -1.96 17.63 0.67
C SER A 142 -2.79 18.89 0.75
N PRO A 143 -2.20 19.96 1.26
CA PRO A 143 -2.91 21.22 1.40
C PRO A 143 -3.52 21.75 0.11
N GLY A 144 -3.00 21.40 -1.03
CA GLY A 144 -3.59 21.83 -2.27
C GLY A 144 -5.02 21.43 -2.41
N ILE A 145 -5.45 20.48 -1.65
CA ILE A 145 -6.80 19.97 -1.74
C ILE A 145 -7.77 20.86 -1.06
N GLU A 146 -7.35 21.49 -0.02
CA GLU A 146 -8.27 22.21 0.76
C GLU A 146 -8.62 23.52 0.22
N VAL A 147 -8.08 23.95 -0.80
CA VAL A 147 -8.43 25.27 -1.23
C VAL A 147 -9.54 25.34 -2.18
#